data_d24ae9947f15d153d9504276dfbc2a86
#
_entry.id   d24ae9947f15d153d9504276dfbc2a86
#
_cell.length_a   1.000
_cell.length_b   1.000
_cell.length_c   1.000
_cell.angle_alpha   90.00
_cell.angle_beta   90.00
_cell.angle_gamma   90.00
#
_symmetry.space_group_name_H-M   'P 1'
#
loop_
_entity.id
_entity.type
_entity.pdbx_description
1 polymer ?
#
loop_
_entity_poly.entity_id
_entity_poly.type
_entity_poly.pdbx_seq_one_letter_code
_entity_poly.pdbx_strand_id
1 'polypeptide(L)'
;EAFDFIPRFLREMTRIREGRVPAPLPVQMRDGQTERQYKLLDTSVIIDGRIADICETGFLEGTLLIPVFVLEELQHIADSPDSLKRVRGRRGLDVLQKIRKESRMKVEITEADFEDITEVDSKLLQLAQEVGGKIITNDFNLNKVAQLRGVSVLNINALSNAVKPVAIPGDLMTVQIVRPGKEHGQGLAYLDDGTMIVVDGGFRCMNEVVSVEVTSALQTAAGRMIFAKLTR
;
A
#
# COMPACT_ATOMS: atom_id res chain seq x y z
N GLU A 1 23.47 13.32 -5.00
CA GLU A 1 22.70 13.94 -3.88
C GLU A 1 21.90 12.89 -3.07
N ALA A 2 21.44 11.78 -3.65
CA ALA A 2 20.80 10.70 -2.89
C ALA A 2 21.83 9.87 -2.06
N PHE A 3 23.09 9.83 -2.48
CA PHE A 3 24.16 9.09 -1.80
C PHE A 3 24.59 9.71 -0.47
N ASP A 4 24.40 11.02 -0.28
CA ASP A 4 24.77 11.71 0.97
C ASP A 4 23.65 11.70 2.02
N PHE A 5 22.43 11.35 1.64
CA PHE A 5 21.27 11.36 2.54
C PHE A 5 21.34 10.23 3.56
N ILE A 6 21.67 9.01 3.14
CA ILE A 6 21.70 7.83 4.01
C ILE A 6 22.79 7.93 5.09
N PRO A 7 24.06 8.30 4.76
CA PRO A 7 25.07 8.53 5.78
C PRO A 7 24.76 9.72 6.69
N ARG A 8 24.09 10.73 6.17
CA ARG A 8 23.69 11.90 6.96
C ARG A 8 22.50 11.59 7.87
N PHE A 9 21.54 10.83 7.39
CA PHE A 9 20.39 10.31 8.14
C PHE A 9 20.84 9.35 9.27
N LEU A 10 21.75 8.41 8.97
CA LEU A 10 22.34 7.52 9.98
C LEU A 10 23.29 8.26 10.94
N ARG A 11 24.02 9.29 10.49
CA ARG A 11 24.86 10.13 11.37
C ARG A 11 24.03 11.04 12.28
N GLU A 12 22.89 11.53 11.84
CA GLU A 12 21.96 12.22 12.74
C GLU A 12 21.38 11.25 13.77
N MET A 13 21.16 9.99 13.39
CA MET A 13 20.71 8.93 14.32
C MET A 13 21.83 8.49 15.28
N THR A 14 23.09 8.39 14.84
CA THR A 14 24.23 8.07 15.72
C THR A 14 24.59 9.19 16.69
N ARG A 15 24.30 10.45 16.39
CA ARG A 15 24.44 11.55 17.37
C ARG A 15 23.44 11.48 18.53
N ILE A 16 22.31 10.78 18.36
CA ILE A 16 21.36 10.49 19.43
C ILE A 16 21.85 9.33 20.32
N ARG A 17 22.80 8.52 19.82
CA ARG A 17 23.33 7.32 20.49
C ARG A 17 24.30 7.60 21.64
N GLU A 18 24.84 8.82 21.76
CA GLU A 18 25.80 9.20 22.82
C GLU A 18 25.12 9.77 24.06
N GLY A 19 24.08 9.15 24.57
CA GLY A 19 23.68 9.58 25.89
C GLY A 19 22.26 9.33 26.40
N ARG A 20 21.55 8.29 25.97
CA ARG A 20 20.45 7.70 26.76
C ARG A 20 19.92 6.47 26.05
N VAL A 21 20.00 5.32 26.73
CA VAL A 21 19.07 4.20 26.45
C VAL A 21 17.68 4.77 26.55
N PRO A 22 16.87 4.82 25.48
CA PRO A 22 15.48 5.23 25.63
C PRO A 22 14.82 4.18 26.50
N ALA A 23 14.26 4.61 27.62
CA ALA A 23 13.39 3.76 28.40
C ALA A 23 12.28 3.22 27.48
N PRO A 24 11.84 1.96 27.67
CA PRO A 24 10.71 1.41 26.92
C PRO A 24 9.58 2.43 26.98
N LEU A 25 8.99 2.73 25.82
CA LEU A 25 7.91 3.70 25.73
C LEU A 25 6.86 3.37 26.79
N PRO A 26 6.64 4.21 27.81
CA PRO A 26 5.67 3.90 28.84
C PRO A 26 4.29 3.90 28.17
N VAL A 27 3.73 2.71 27.98
CA VAL A 27 2.29 2.53 27.76
C VAL A 27 1.60 2.89 29.08
N GLN A 28 1.58 4.17 29.40
CA GLN A 28 0.72 4.67 30.47
C GLN A 28 -0.61 5.04 29.82
N MET A 29 -1.58 4.15 29.94
CA MET A 29 -2.98 4.51 29.85
C MET A 29 -3.23 5.63 30.89
N ARG A 30 -3.27 6.86 30.44
CA ARG A 30 -3.79 7.99 31.21
C ARG A 30 -5.15 8.35 30.64
N ASP A 31 -6.15 8.22 31.46
CA ASP A 31 -7.50 8.74 31.23
C ASP A 31 -7.44 10.17 30.66
N GLY A 32 -8.00 10.35 29.44
CA GLY A 32 -8.22 11.67 28.85
C GLY A 32 -7.20 12.13 27.80
N GLN A 33 -6.18 11.36 27.42
CA GLN A 33 -5.34 11.67 26.25
C GLN A 33 -5.81 10.84 25.05
N THR A 34 -6.03 11.54 23.93
CA THR A 34 -6.27 10.94 22.61
C THR A 34 -5.26 9.82 22.39
N GLU A 35 -5.71 8.56 22.31
CA GLU A 35 -4.84 7.41 22.04
C GLU A 35 -3.98 7.73 20.84
N ARG A 36 -2.66 7.71 21.00
CA ARG A 36 -1.73 7.85 19.89
C ARG A 36 -1.93 6.66 18.99
N GLN A 37 -2.67 6.85 17.91
CA GLN A 37 -2.94 5.79 16.95
C GLN A 37 -1.72 5.60 16.04
N TYR A 38 -0.82 4.72 16.46
CA TYR A 38 0.35 4.38 15.67
C TYR A 38 -0.02 3.52 14.44
N LYS A 39 0.60 3.85 13.30
CA LYS A 39 0.58 3.07 12.07
C LYS A 39 2.01 2.70 11.72
N LEU A 40 2.33 1.42 11.83
CA LEU A 40 3.66 0.90 11.55
C LEU A 40 3.76 0.60 10.05
N LEU A 41 4.76 1.16 9.39
CA LEU A 41 4.98 0.92 7.98
C LEU A 41 5.83 -0.34 7.77
N ASP A 42 5.33 -1.22 6.92
CA ASP A 42 6.07 -2.35 6.39
C ASP A 42 6.88 -1.95 5.15
N THR A 43 8.02 -2.60 4.91
CA THR A 43 8.92 -2.37 3.78
C THR A 43 8.21 -2.48 2.43
N SER A 44 7.27 -3.44 2.29
CA SER A 44 6.50 -3.64 1.05
C SER A 44 5.68 -2.40 0.65
N VAL A 45 5.09 -1.73 1.62
CA VAL A 45 4.27 -0.53 1.41
C VAL A 45 5.12 0.69 1.07
N ILE A 46 6.29 0.79 1.69
CA ILE A 46 7.25 1.86 1.41
C ILE A 46 7.75 1.74 -0.04
N ILE A 47 8.13 0.55 -0.47
CA ILE A 47 8.58 0.27 -1.84
C ILE A 47 7.46 0.50 -2.87
N ASP A 48 6.23 0.14 -2.54
CA ASP A 48 5.04 0.38 -3.39
C ASP A 48 4.86 1.88 -3.68
N GLY A 49 4.97 2.71 -2.66
CA GLY A 49 5.00 4.18 -2.75
C GLY A 49 3.64 4.86 -2.64
N ARG A 50 2.52 4.17 -2.88
CA ARG A 50 1.16 4.76 -2.77
C ARG A 50 0.85 5.34 -1.40
N ILE A 51 1.54 4.85 -0.37
CA ILE A 51 1.36 5.35 0.99
C ILE A 51 1.63 6.85 1.11
N ALA A 52 2.59 7.40 0.34
CA ALA A 52 2.87 8.82 0.36
C ALA A 52 1.65 9.65 -0.06
N ASP A 53 1.04 9.27 -1.18
CA ASP A 53 -0.15 9.95 -1.71
C ASP A 53 -1.34 9.79 -0.77
N ILE A 54 -1.55 8.60 -0.17
CA ILE A 54 -2.62 8.36 0.82
C ILE A 54 -2.45 9.26 2.05
N CYS A 55 -1.21 9.45 2.53
CA CYS A 55 -0.93 10.34 3.66
C CYS A 55 -1.24 11.82 3.34
N GLU A 56 -1.06 12.25 2.09
CA GLU A 56 -1.38 13.61 1.66
C GLU A 56 -2.89 13.87 1.64
N THR A 57 -3.71 12.87 1.32
CA THR A 57 -5.18 13.00 1.26
C THR A 57 -5.81 13.31 2.62
N GLY A 58 -5.12 13.00 3.74
CA GLY A 58 -5.70 13.06 5.07
C GLY A 58 -6.63 11.88 5.41
N PHE A 59 -6.69 10.85 4.58
CA PHE A 59 -7.48 9.64 4.84
C PHE A 59 -6.95 8.82 6.01
N LEU A 60 -5.62 8.83 6.21
CA LEU A 60 -4.98 8.23 7.37
C LEU A 60 -4.80 9.27 8.48
N GLU A 61 -5.13 8.88 9.70
CA GLU A 61 -4.98 9.69 10.90
C GLU A 61 -3.96 9.08 11.86
N GLY A 62 -3.42 9.90 12.78
CA GLY A 62 -2.48 9.48 13.82
C GLY A 62 -1.02 9.67 13.43
N THR A 63 -0.16 8.78 13.92
CA THR A 63 1.31 8.86 13.75
C THR A 63 1.82 7.69 12.94
N LEU A 64 2.59 7.96 11.88
CA LEU A 64 3.36 6.94 11.19
C LEU A 64 4.58 6.58 12.03
N LEU A 65 4.70 5.33 12.42
CA LEU A 65 5.83 4.81 13.17
C LEU A 65 6.70 3.95 12.25
N ILE A 66 7.96 4.34 12.10
CA ILE A 66 8.92 3.65 11.24
C ILE A 66 10.03 3.09 12.13
N PRO A 67 10.06 1.76 12.36
CA PRO A 67 11.13 1.15 13.12
C PRO A 67 12.47 1.18 12.37
N VAL A 68 13.57 1.28 13.11
CA VAL A 68 14.92 1.27 12.52
C VAL A 68 15.18 -0.01 11.75
N PHE A 69 14.74 -1.17 12.24
CA PHE A 69 14.93 -2.45 11.54
C PHE A 69 14.22 -2.50 10.15
N VAL A 70 13.13 -1.76 9.95
CA VAL A 70 12.50 -1.60 8.62
C VAL A 70 13.35 -0.72 7.71
N LEU A 71 13.98 0.33 8.26
CA LEU A 71 14.91 1.18 7.49
C LEU A 71 16.16 0.43 7.08
N GLU A 72 16.71 -0.41 7.97
CA GLU A 72 17.85 -1.28 7.70
C GLU A 72 17.55 -2.30 6.61
N GLU A 73 16.36 -2.93 6.66
CA GLU A 73 15.92 -3.84 5.61
C GLU A 73 15.79 -3.11 4.26
N LEU A 74 15.18 -1.93 4.25
CA LEU A 74 15.03 -1.12 3.05
C LEU A 74 16.38 -0.73 2.47
N GLN A 75 17.34 -0.36 3.32
CA GLN A 75 18.72 -0.08 2.91
C GLN A 75 19.40 -1.32 2.33
N HIS A 76 19.25 -2.47 2.98
CA HIS A 76 19.79 -3.72 2.47
C HIS A 76 19.27 -4.04 1.06
N ILE A 77 17.99 -3.80 0.83
CA ILE A 77 17.37 -3.94 -0.51
C ILE A 77 17.97 -2.92 -1.50
N ALA A 78 18.20 -1.65 -1.07
CA ALA A 78 18.77 -0.60 -1.91
C ALA A 78 20.24 -0.82 -2.26
N ASP A 79 20.96 -1.58 -1.45
CA ASP A 79 22.38 -1.95 -1.67
C ASP A 79 22.55 -3.33 -2.32
N SER A 80 21.43 -4.01 -2.66
CA SER A 80 21.44 -5.33 -3.28
C SER A 80 22.23 -5.35 -4.60
N PRO A 81 23.01 -6.42 -4.87
CA PRO A 81 23.67 -6.63 -6.17
C PRO A 81 22.65 -6.80 -7.31
N ASP A 82 21.46 -7.29 -7.01
CA ASP A 82 20.34 -7.39 -7.97
C ASP A 82 19.83 -5.99 -8.35
N SER A 83 19.87 -5.70 -9.64
CA SER A 83 19.49 -4.38 -10.16
C SER A 83 18.02 -4.01 -9.89
N LEU A 84 17.11 -4.99 -9.97
CA LEU A 84 15.68 -4.76 -9.73
C LEU A 84 15.38 -4.51 -8.26
N LYS A 85 16.01 -5.29 -7.37
CA LYS A 85 15.90 -5.08 -5.92
C LYS A 85 16.45 -3.71 -5.56
N ARG A 86 17.66 -3.38 -6.06
CA ARG A 86 18.30 -2.08 -5.80
C ARG A 86 17.43 -0.90 -6.21
N VAL A 87 16.82 -0.94 -7.41
CA VAL A 87 15.90 0.12 -7.88
C VAL A 87 14.69 0.24 -6.95
N ARG A 88 14.11 -0.87 -6.53
CA ARG A 88 12.98 -0.89 -5.59
C ARG A 88 13.35 -0.30 -4.22
N GLY A 89 14.48 -0.70 -3.66
CA GLY A 89 14.96 -0.17 -2.38
C GLY A 89 15.19 1.34 -2.44
N ARG A 90 15.85 1.84 -3.49
CA ARG A 90 16.08 3.29 -3.69
C ARG A 90 14.78 4.05 -3.82
N ARG A 91 13.82 3.54 -4.60
CA ARG A 91 12.48 4.13 -4.67
C ARG A 91 11.82 4.22 -3.30
N GLY A 92 11.95 3.19 -2.47
CA GLY A 92 11.40 3.21 -1.10
C GLY A 92 12.03 4.31 -0.24
N LEU A 93 13.34 4.54 -0.35
CA LEU A 93 14.01 5.64 0.35
C LEU A 93 13.51 7.02 -0.11
N ASP A 94 13.27 7.18 -1.43
CA ASP A 94 12.70 8.42 -1.98
C ASP A 94 11.26 8.65 -1.45
N VAL A 95 10.46 7.60 -1.36
CA VAL A 95 9.10 7.63 -0.80
C VAL A 95 9.13 8.06 0.68
N LEU A 96 10.03 7.52 1.49
CA LEU A 96 10.18 7.94 2.88
C LEU A 96 10.58 9.41 3.01
N GLN A 97 11.46 9.88 2.12
CA GLN A 97 11.84 11.29 2.07
C GLN A 97 10.64 12.18 1.73
N LYS A 98 9.82 11.76 0.76
CA LYS A 98 8.57 12.45 0.39
C LYS A 98 7.61 12.51 1.58
N ILE A 99 7.33 11.38 2.22
CA ILE A 99 6.45 11.30 3.40
C ILE A 99 6.93 12.25 4.50
N ARG A 100 8.24 12.26 4.80
CA ARG A 100 8.80 13.12 5.85
C ARG A 100 8.65 14.62 5.55
N LYS A 101 8.74 15.01 4.27
CA LYS A 101 8.69 16.43 3.86
C LYS A 101 7.27 16.95 3.65
N GLU A 102 6.40 16.14 3.09
CA GLU A 102 5.14 16.55 2.49
C GLU A 102 3.92 16.01 3.22
N SER A 103 4.08 14.95 4.05
CA SER A 103 2.96 14.37 4.77
C SER A 103 2.38 15.31 5.81
N ARG A 104 1.06 15.34 5.89
CA ARG A 104 0.31 16.00 6.98
C ARG A 104 0.34 15.19 8.28
N MET A 105 0.72 13.93 8.20
CA MET A 105 0.81 13.05 9.36
C MET A 105 2.12 13.27 10.11
N LYS A 106 2.08 13.08 11.43
CA LYS A 106 3.29 13.00 12.23
C LYS A 106 4.06 11.73 11.85
N VAL A 107 5.36 11.85 11.64
CA VAL A 107 6.26 10.72 11.36
C VAL A 107 7.24 10.59 12.53
N GLU A 108 7.27 9.44 13.15
CA GLU A 108 8.21 9.09 14.22
C GLU A 108 9.07 7.90 13.81
N ILE A 109 10.33 7.94 14.14
CA ILE A 109 11.25 6.81 14.00
C ILE A 109 11.50 6.25 15.39
N THR A 110 11.46 4.92 15.51
CA THR A 110 11.72 4.24 16.78
C THR A 110 12.91 3.31 16.67
N GLU A 111 13.75 3.33 17.69
CA GLU A 111 14.87 2.40 17.86
C GLU A 111 14.47 1.10 18.57
N ALA A 112 13.16 0.93 18.87
CA ALA A 112 12.68 -0.30 19.47
C ALA A 112 13.04 -1.50 18.57
N ASP A 113 13.71 -2.46 19.15
CA ASP A 113 14.15 -3.70 18.50
C ASP A 113 13.98 -4.89 19.45
N PHE A 114 14.05 -6.10 18.90
CA PHE A 114 13.85 -7.36 19.61
C PHE A 114 15.00 -8.30 19.27
N GLU A 115 15.99 -8.38 20.16
CA GLU A 115 17.22 -9.16 19.92
C GLU A 115 16.96 -10.65 19.69
N ASP A 116 15.92 -11.19 20.33
CA ASP A 116 15.52 -12.60 20.19
C ASP A 116 14.74 -12.90 18.89
N ILE A 117 14.38 -11.89 18.11
CA ILE A 117 13.60 -12.02 16.88
C ILE A 117 14.47 -11.59 15.71
N THR A 118 14.69 -12.47 14.73
CA THR A 118 15.51 -12.17 13.55
C THR A 118 14.71 -11.61 12.37
N GLU A 119 13.46 -12.05 12.22
CA GLU A 119 12.62 -11.70 11.07
C GLU A 119 11.94 -10.34 11.27
N VAL A 120 12.08 -9.45 10.30
CA VAL A 120 11.50 -8.09 10.31
C VAL A 120 9.98 -8.12 10.50
N ASP A 121 9.29 -9.02 9.81
CA ASP A 121 7.83 -9.20 9.94
C ASP A 121 7.41 -9.54 11.37
N SER A 122 8.16 -10.43 12.02
CA SER A 122 7.91 -10.85 13.40
C SER A 122 8.18 -9.72 14.39
N LYS A 123 9.25 -8.94 14.19
CA LYS A 123 9.55 -7.72 14.96
C LYS A 123 8.44 -6.68 14.81
N LEU A 124 7.95 -6.50 13.58
CA LEU A 124 6.89 -5.54 13.28
C LEU A 124 5.57 -5.90 14.01
N LEU A 125 5.23 -7.20 14.02
CA LEU A 125 4.07 -7.71 14.74
C LEU A 125 4.19 -7.52 16.26
N GLN A 126 5.36 -7.82 16.82
CA GLN A 126 5.63 -7.64 18.24
C GLN A 126 5.51 -6.16 18.64
N LEU A 127 6.16 -5.28 17.88
CA LEU A 127 6.07 -3.83 18.14
C LEU A 127 4.65 -3.31 18.04
N ALA A 128 3.89 -3.78 17.05
CA ALA A 128 2.48 -3.37 16.89
C ALA A 128 1.62 -3.77 18.09
N GLN A 129 1.86 -4.95 18.68
CA GLN A 129 1.18 -5.39 19.89
C GLN A 129 1.56 -4.52 21.10
N GLU A 130 2.83 -4.20 21.27
CA GLU A 130 3.33 -3.39 22.40
C GLU A 130 2.81 -1.96 22.39
N VAL A 131 2.75 -1.33 21.21
CA VAL A 131 2.28 0.06 21.09
C VAL A 131 0.77 0.16 20.85
N GLY A 132 0.06 -0.95 20.73
CA GLY A 132 -1.36 -0.98 20.35
C GLY A 132 -1.61 -0.40 18.95
N GLY A 133 -0.63 -0.51 18.05
CA GLY A 133 -0.65 0.07 16.72
C GLY A 133 -1.28 -0.83 15.65
N LYS A 134 -1.46 -0.26 14.46
CA LYS A 134 -1.88 -0.99 13.25
C LYS A 134 -0.71 -1.10 12.28
N ILE A 135 -0.58 -2.23 11.60
CA ILE A 135 0.44 -2.39 10.55
C ILE A 135 -0.15 -2.00 9.20
N ILE A 136 0.59 -1.22 8.42
CA ILE A 136 0.26 -0.94 7.01
C ILE A 136 1.15 -1.84 6.16
N THR A 137 0.57 -2.80 5.45
CA THR A 137 1.29 -3.74 4.60
C THR A 137 0.51 -4.13 3.35
N ASN A 138 1.24 -4.52 2.31
CA ASN A 138 0.70 -5.19 1.12
C ASN A 138 0.99 -6.70 1.11
N ASP A 139 1.80 -7.19 2.06
CA ASP A 139 2.14 -8.60 2.15
C ASP A 139 0.94 -9.42 2.65
N PHE A 140 0.61 -10.48 1.88
CA PHE A 140 -0.50 -11.36 2.20
C PHE A 140 -0.20 -12.24 3.42
N ASN A 141 1.04 -12.72 3.55
CA ASN A 141 1.43 -13.61 4.63
C ASN A 141 1.48 -12.85 5.96
N LEU A 142 2.11 -11.67 5.96
CA LEU A 142 2.13 -10.80 7.14
C LEU A 142 0.70 -10.44 7.58
N ASN A 143 -0.21 -10.13 6.64
CA ASN A 143 -1.61 -9.87 6.95
C ASN A 143 -2.29 -11.08 7.64
N LYS A 144 -2.06 -12.30 7.15
CA LYS A 144 -2.62 -13.52 7.75
C LYS A 144 -2.09 -13.78 9.16
N VAL A 145 -0.78 -13.64 9.36
CA VAL A 145 -0.16 -13.85 10.68
C VAL A 145 -0.61 -12.75 11.66
N ALA A 146 -0.72 -11.50 11.21
CA ALA A 146 -1.23 -10.40 12.02
C ALA A 146 -2.65 -10.67 12.54
N GLN A 147 -3.55 -11.13 11.66
CA GLN A 147 -4.91 -11.52 12.05
C GLN A 147 -4.94 -12.60 13.13
N LEU A 148 -4.09 -13.63 13.00
CA LEU A 148 -3.99 -14.70 14.01
C LEU A 148 -3.45 -14.20 15.35
N ARG A 149 -2.57 -13.18 15.33
CA ARG A 149 -2.03 -12.55 16.55
C ARG A 149 -2.89 -11.40 17.10
N GLY A 150 -4.06 -11.12 16.51
CA GLY A 150 -4.95 -10.04 16.93
C GLY A 150 -4.44 -8.64 16.60
N VAL A 151 -3.47 -8.52 15.69
CA VAL A 151 -2.95 -7.23 15.23
C VAL A 151 -3.77 -6.72 14.06
N SER A 152 -4.27 -5.49 14.15
CA SER A 152 -5.00 -4.85 13.05
C SER A 152 -4.09 -4.48 11.89
N VAL A 153 -4.52 -4.77 10.66
CA VAL A 153 -3.80 -4.46 9.44
C VAL A 153 -4.60 -3.52 8.54
N LEU A 154 -3.90 -2.55 7.97
CA LEU A 154 -4.39 -1.67 6.90
C LEU A 154 -3.69 -2.10 5.61
N ASN A 155 -4.42 -2.78 4.73
CA ASN A 155 -3.89 -3.25 3.45
C ASN A 155 -4.21 -2.26 2.34
N ILE A 156 -3.17 -1.69 1.70
CA ILE A 156 -3.34 -0.67 0.65
C ILE A 156 -3.99 -1.27 -0.62
N ASN A 157 -3.74 -2.54 -0.92
CA ASN A 157 -4.39 -3.19 -2.05
C ASN A 157 -5.89 -3.37 -1.80
N ALA A 158 -6.27 -3.74 -0.57
CA ALA A 158 -7.67 -3.83 -0.18
C ALA A 158 -8.37 -2.45 -0.24
N LEU A 159 -7.70 -1.40 0.26
CA LEU A 159 -8.19 -0.02 0.14
C LEU A 159 -8.37 0.38 -1.32
N SER A 160 -7.35 0.18 -2.16
CA SER A 160 -7.41 0.50 -3.58
C SER A 160 -8.58 -0.21 -4.28
N ASN A 161 -8.84 -1.47 -3.94
CA ASN A 161 -9.98 -2.20 -4.49
C ASN A 161 -11.33 -1.68 -3.98
N ALA A 162 -11.39 -1.24 -2.73
CA ALA A 162 -12.63 -0.72 -2.14
C ALA A 162 -13.04 0.65 -2.72
N VAL A 163 -12.07 1.49 -3.08
CA VAL A 163 -12.33 2.84 -3.63
C VAL A 163 -12.47 2.86 -5.16
N LYS A 164 -12.28 1.71 -5.84
CA LYS A 164 -12.54 1.65 -7.29
C LYS A 164 -13.98 2.03 -7.59
N PRO A 165 -14.22 2.91 -8.59
CA PRO A 165 -15.57 3.24 -9.02
C PRO A 165 -16.38 1.97 -9.31
N VAL A 166 -17.60 1.91 -8.81
CA VAL A 166 -18.52 0.83 -9.11
C VAL A 166 -19.30 1.28 -10.34
N ALA A 167 -19.07 0.60 -11.46
CA ALA A 167 -19.92 0.79 -12.63
C ALA A 167 -21.34 0.34 -12.28
N ILE A 168 -22.32 1.21 -12.45
CA ILE A 168 -23.73 0.92 -12.20
C ILE A 168 -24.50 0.81 -13.54
N PRO A 169 -25.56 0.04 -13.59
CA PRO A 169 -26.41 -0.02 -14.79
C PRO A 169 -26.85 1.39 -15.22
N GLY A 170 -26.68 1.70 -16.51
CA GLY A 170 -26.95 3.01 -17.10
C GLY A 170 -25.71 3.90 -17.27
N ASP A 171 -24.57 3.59 -16.65
CA ASP A 171 -23.34 4.34 -16.86
C ASP A 171 -22.88 4.24 -18.32
N LEU A 172 -22.42 5.37 -18.86
CA LEU A 172 -21.81 5.42 -20.19
C LEU A 172 -20.29 5.35 -20.08
N MET A 173 -19.69 4.48 -20.85
CA MET A 173 -18.25 4.28 -20.88
C MET A 173 -17.73 4.25 -22.31
N THR A 174 -16.51 4.71 -22.52
CA THR A 174 -15.80 4.57 -23.79
C THR A 174 -14.72 3.51 -23.63
N VAL A 175 -14.78 2.45 -24.45
CA VAL A 175 -13.88 1.30 -24.33
C VAL A 175 -13.40 0.84 -25.70
N GLN A 176 -12.21 0.25 -25.76
CA GLN A 176 -11.69 -0.37 -26.96
C GLN A 176 -11.96 -1.87 -26.94
N ILE A 177 -12.61 -2.39 -27.97
CA ILE A 177 -12.86 -3.82 -28.12
C ILE A 177 -11.57 -4.51 -28.62
N VAL A 178 -11.00 -5.38 -27.79
CA VAL A 178 -9.69 -5.98 -28.07
C VAL A 178 -9.74 -7.48 -28.40
N ARG A 179 -10.81 -8.17 -28.02
CA ARG A 179 -10.98 -9.62 -28.27
C ARG A 179 -12.44 -9.98 -28.48
N PRO A 180 -12.74 -11.10 -29.18
CA PRO A 180 -14.09 -11.66 -29.19
C PRO A 180 -14.47 -12.16 -27.80
N GLY A 181 -15.75 -12.04 -27.47
CA GLY A 181 -16.34 -12.62 -26.25
C GLY A 181 -16.57 -14.13 -26.38
N LYS A 182 -17.06 -14.73 -25.29
CA LYS A 182 -17.35 -16.16 -25.23
C LYS A 182 -18.60 -16.52 -26.04
N GLU A 183 -19.59 -15.64 -26.04
CA GLU A 183 -20.84 -15.85 -26.78
C GLU A 183 -20.79 -15.15 -28.14
N HIS A 184 -21.62 -15.63 -29.06
CA HIS A 184 -21.67 -15.09 -30.42
C HIS A 184 -22.10 -13.62 -30.41
N GLY A 185 -21.33 -12.78 -31.12
CA GLY A 185 -21.58 -11.34 -31.21
C GLY A 185 -20.99 -10.49 -30.08
N GLN A 186 -20.45 -11.09 -29.03
CA GLN A 186 -19.82 -10.33 -27.94
C GLN A 186 -18.39 -9.90 -28.28
N GLY A 187 -18.01 -8.72 -27.77
CA GLY A 187 -16.65 -8.25 -27.71
C GLY A 187 -16.16 -8.07 -26.28
N LEU A 188 -14.85 -8.17 -26.06
CA LEU A 188 -14.21 -7.93 -24.77
C LEU A 188 -13.38 -6.67 -24.83
N ALA A 189 -13.52 -5.86 -23.79
CA ALA A 189 -12.68 -4.71 -23.48
C ALA A 189 -12.11 -4.83 -22.08
N TYR A 190 -11.11 -4.03 -21.76
CA TYR A 190 -10.52 -3.97 -20.42
C TYR A 190 -10.36 -2.51 -20.02
N LEU A 191 -10.65 -2.21 -18.76
CA LEU A 191 -10.25 -0.95 -18.15
C LEU A 191 -8.76 -0.99 -17.76
N ASP A 192 -8.18 0.18 -17.48
CA ASP A 192 -6.76 0.30 -17.09
C ASP A 192 -6.41 -0.51 -15.84
N ASP A 193 -7.38 -0.77 -14.98
CA ASP A 193 -7.24 -1.58 -13.76
C ASP A 193 -7.37 -3.09 -14.00
N GLY A 194 -7.53 -3.53 -15.26
CA GLY A 194 -7.72 -4.93 -15.64
C GLY A 194 -9.16 -5.44 -15.51
N THR A 195 -10.13 -4.61 -15.14
CA THR A 195 -11.54 -4.99 -15.09
C THR A 195 -12.02 -5.35 -16.51
N MET A 196 -12.58 -6.55 -16.66
CA MET A 196 -13.09 -7.04 -17.94
C MET A 196 -14.48 -6.49 -18.21
N ILE A 197 -14.69 -5.99 -19.43
CA ILE A 197 -16.00 -5.54 -19.92
C ILE A 197 -16.44 -6.46 -21.06
N VAL A 198 -17.60 -7.06 -20.92
CA VAL A 198 -18.26 -7.87 -21.95
C VAL A 198 -19.27 -6.98 -22.64
N VAL A 199 -19.05 -6.69 -23.94
CA VAL A 199 -19.88 -5.79 -24.73
C VAL A 199 -20.77 -6.60 -25.68
N ASP A 200 -22.06 -6.54 -25.49
CA ASP A 200 -23.01 -7.15 -26.41
C ASP A 200 -23.02 -6.41 -27.75
N GLY A 201 -22.95 -7.16 -28.85
CA GLY A 201 -22.78 -6.62 -30.19
C GLY A 201 -21.35 -6.15 -30.52
N GLY A 202 -20.42 -6.17 -29.56
CA GLY A 202 -19.06 -5.65 -29.69
C GLY A 202 -18.18 -6.37 -30.70
N PHE A 203 -18.51 -7.61 -31.07
CA PHE A 203 -17.75 -8.34 -32.09
C PHE A 203 -17.62 -7.60 -33.43
N ARG A 204 -18.60 -6.79 -33.77
CA ARG A 204 -18.61 -6.03 -35.05
C ARG A 204 -17.65 -4.84 -35.04
N CYS A 205 -17.21 -4.42 -33.85
CA CYS A 205 -16.36 -3.25 -33.62
C CYS A 205 -14.98 -3.65 -33.09
N MET A 206 -14.44 -4.77 -33.56
CA MET A 206 -13.12 -5.25 -33.17
C MET A 206 -12.03 -4.22 -33.46
N ASN A 207 -11.19 -3.95 -32.46
CA ASN A 207 -10.13 -2.94 -32.44
C ASN A 207 -10.62 -1.48 -32.53
N GLU A 208 -11.92 -1.23 -32.45
CA GLU A 208 -12.48 0.12 -32.43
C GLU A 208 -12.72 0.60 -30.99
N VAL A 209 -12.71 1.91 -30.84
CA VAL A 209 -13.11 2.59 -29.61
C VAL A 209 -14.60 2.93 -29.72
N VAL A 210 -15.40 2.39 -28.84
CA VAL A 210 -16.85 2.49 -28.86
C VAL A 210 -17.43 3.00 -27.54
N SER A 211 -18.56 3.68 -27.62
CA SER A 211 -19.34 4.03 -26.44
C SER A 211 -20.28 2.90 -26.09
N VAL A 212 -20.32 2.54 -24.81
CA VAL A 212 -21.14 1.46 -24.27
C VAL A 212 -21.92 1.93 -23.06
N GLU A 213 -23.10 1.36 -22.84
CA GLU A 213 -23.91 1.54 -21.65
C GLU A 213 -23.83 0.30 -20.78
N VAL A 214 -23.48 0.46 -19.51
CA VAL A 214 -23.41 -0.63 -18.53
C VAL A 214 -24.82 -1.21 -18.31
N THR A 215 -24.95 -2.52 -18.42
CA THR A 215 -26.19 -3.24 -18.14
C THR A 215 -26.17 -3.93 -16.78
N SER A 216 -25.01 -4.46 -16.38
CA SER A 216 -24.79 -5.05 -15.05
C SER A 216 -23.31 -5.12 -14.71
N ALA A 217 -23.00 -5.25 -13.41
CA ALA A 217 -21.65 -5.51 -12.93
C ALA A 217 -21.70 -6.67 -11.94
N LEU A 218 -20.78 -7.63 -12.10
CA LEU A 218 -20.67 -8.80 -11.25
C LEU A 218 -19.28 -8.88 -10.61
N GLN A 219 -19.24 -9.24 -9.33
CA GLN A 219 -18.01 -9.61 -8.65
C GLN A 219 -17.83 -11.12 -8.71
N THR A 220 -16.74 -11.60 -9.30
CA THR A 220 -16.40 -13.02 -9.41
C THR A 220 -15.12 -13.31 -8.62
N ALA A 221 -14.84 -14.59 -8.40
CA ALA A 221 -13.58 -15.01 -7.79
C ALA A 221 -12.34 -14.60 -8.62
N ALA A 222 -12.51 -14.43 -9.94
CA ALA A 222 -11.44 -14.00 -10.86
C ALA A 222 -11.32 -12.48 -10.99
N GLY A 223 -12.19 -11.70 -10.32
CA GLY A 223 -12.20 -10.24 -10.39
C GLY A 223 -13.58 -9.68 -10.74
N ARG A 224 -13.62 -8.36 -10.98
CA ARG A 224 -14.84 -7.68 -11.39
C ARG A 224 -15.06 -7.83 -12.90
N MET A 225 -16.32 -8.07 -13.29
CA MET A 225 -16.75 -8.17 -14.67
C MET A 225 -17.94 -7.23 -14.90
N ILE A 226 -17.88 -6.43 -15.93
CA ILE A 226 -18.93 -5.50 -16.33
C ILE A 226 -19.57 -6.01 -17.61
N PHE A 227 -20.89 -6.02 -17.68
CA PHE A 227 -21.62 -6.25 -18.90
C PHE A 227 -22.16 -4.93 -19.43
N ALA A 228 -22.04 -4.74 -20.73
CA ALA A 228 -22.45 -3.51 -21.39
C ALA A 228 -23.02 -3.81 -22.79
N LYS A 229 -23.76 -2.88 -23.33
CA LYS A 229 -24.25 -2.89 -24.72
C LYS A 229 -23.73 -1.66 -25.47
N LEU A 230 -23.61 -1.76 -26.78
CA LEU A 230 -23.25 -0.60 -27.62
C LEU A 230 -24.34 0.48 -27.47
N THR A 231 -23.91 1.73 -27.24
CA THR A 231 -24.79 2.89 -27.41
C THR A 231 -24.97 3.17 -28.89
N ARG A 232 -26.19 3.40 -29.33
CA ARG A 232 -26.53 3.78 -30.69
C ARG A 232 -26.03 5.18 -31.03
#